data_4c12adb3cf53e567d0fb6de8dcc7368f
#
_entry.id   4c12adb3cf53e567d0fb6de8dcc7368f
#
_cell.length_a   1.000
_cell.length_b   1.000
_cell.length_c   1.000
_cell.angle_alpha   90.00
_cell.angle_beta   90.00
_cell.angle_gamma   90.00
#
_symmetry.space_group_name_H-M   'P 1'
#
loop_
_entity.id
_entity.type
_entity.pdbx_description
1 polymer ?
#
loop_
_entity_poly.entity_id
_entity_poly.type
_entity_poly.pdbx_seq_one_letter_code
_entity_poly.pdbx_strand_id
1 'polypeptide(L)'
;MYVGEIMKADYANGTGTRVSVFVSGCLNHCKGCFQPQTWDFHYGIPFTQELEYMVIKELSESYYEGLTILGGEPFELQNQPDVLALILRVKKELPEKNIWMYTGYTYHQDLVPGGCRYIPDVTDTILDHIDVLVDDRFEEEKKNLSLFTQPYVRILLYVQKMFVRRT
;
A
#
# COMPACT_ATOMS: atom_id res chain seq x y z
N MET A 1 -8.80 -10.73 -2.36
CA MET A 1 -8.80 -9.93 -1.11
C MET A 1 -10.16 -9.29 -0.84
N TYR A 2 -10.34 -8.73 0.36
CA TYR A 2 -11.47 -7.87 0.70
C TYR A 2 -10.97 -6.43 0.92
N VAL A 3 -11.88 -5.46 0.77
CA VAL A 3 -11.58 -4.03 0.93
C VAL A 3 -12.57 -3.45 1.94
N GLY A 4 -12.03 -2.88 3.02
CA GLY A 4 -12.83 -2.23 4.04
C GLY A 4 -13.36 -0.87 3.59
N GLU A 5 -12.57 -0.14 2.81
CA GLU A 5 -12.94 1.18 2.30
C GLU A 5 -12.13 1.55 1.04
N ILE A 6 -12.75 2.36 0.18
CA ILE A 6 -12.06 3.10 -0.89
C ILE A 6 -12.32 4.58 -0.66
N MET A 7 -11.29 5.30 -0.27
CA MET A 7 -11.38 6.73 -0.01
C MET A 7 -10.97 7.52 -1.26
N LYS A 8 -11.89 8.34 -1.73
CA LYS A 8 -11.65 9.29 -2.81
C LYS A 8 -11.17 10.62 -2.24
N ALA A 9 -10.33 11.32 -3.01
CA ALA A 9 -9.78 12.62 -2.63
C ALA A 9 -9.10 12.60 -1.24
N ASP A 10 -8.30 11.56 -1.00
CA ASP A 10 -7.52 11.43 0.23
C ASP A 10 -6.28 12.32 0.18
N TYR A 11 -6.06 13.10 1.23
CA TYR A 11 -4.91 14.00 1.41
C TYR A 11 -4.02 13.60 2.60
N ALA A 12 -4.42 12.54 3.32
CA ALA A 12 -3.73 12.14 4.56
C ALA A 12 -2.70 11.02 4.33
N ASN A 13 -2.91 10.20 3.30
CA ASN A 13 -2.13 8.97 3.10
C ASN A 13 -1.17 9.08 1.91
N GLY A 14 -0.36 10.13 1.91
CA GLY A 14 0.66 10.41 0.90
C GLY A 14 0.59 11.84 0.38
N THR A 15 1.47 12.18 -0.57
CA THR A 15 1.50 13.51 -1.18
C THR A 15 0.43 13.66 -2.25
N GLY A 16 -0.10 14.88 -2.38
CA GLY A 16 -1.14 15.22 -3.36
C GLY A 16 -2.50 14.59 -3.04
N THR A 17 -3.42 14.69 -3.99
CA THR A 17 -4.73 14.05 -3.90
C THR A 17 -4.64 12.61 -4.36
N ARG A 18 -5.18 11.68 -3.59
CA ARG A 18 -5.02 10.25 -3.84
C ARG A 18 -6.34 9.50 -3.84
N VAL A 19 -6.37 8.39 -4.54
CA VAL A 19 -7.34 7.32 -4.28
C VAL A 19 -6.68 6.35 -3.30
N SER A 20 -7.31 6.09 -2.15
CA SER A 20 -6.76 5.19 -1.14
C SER A 20 -7.64 3.95 -1.00
N VAL A 21 -7.02 2.78 -1.15
CA VAL A 21 -7.66 1.46 -1.01
C VAL A 21 -7.24 0.85 0.31
N PHE A 22 -8.18 0.70 1.23
CA PHE A 22 -7.98 0.08 2.54
C PHE A 22 -8.31 -1.40 2.46
N VAL A 23 -7.28 -2.23 2.32
CA VAL A 23 -7.43 -3.69 2.28
C VAL A 23 -7.85 -4.25 3.65
N SER A 24 -8.44 -5.44 3.67
CA SER A 24 -8.79 -6.17 4.89
C SER A 24 -7.93 -7.41 5.03
N GLY A 25 -7.78 -7.86 6.28
CA GLY A 25 -6.86 -8.92 6.69
C GLY A 25 -5.55 -8.35 7.21
N CYS A 26 -5.27 -8.58 8.50
CA CYS A 26 -4.03 -8.19 9.15
C CYS A 26 -3.75 -9.07 10.36
N LEU A 27 -2.62 -9.74 10.36
CA LEU A 27 -2.17 -10.58 11.48
C LEU A 27 -1.26 -9.85 12.48
N ASN A 28 -0.95 -8.59 12.24
CA ASN A 28 -0.12 -7.79 13.14
C ASN A 28 -0.80 -7.48 14.48
N HIS A 29 -2.11 -7.27 14.50
CA HIS A 29 -2.92 -6.98 15.69
C HIS A 29 -2.29 -5.91 16.60
N CYS A 30 -1.81 -4.81 16.01
CA CYS A 30 -1.10 -3.76 16.74
C CYS A 30 -1.98 -3.17 17.86
N LYS A 31 -1.39 -2.99 19.04
CA LYS A 31 -2.05 -2.29 20.15
C LYS A 31 -2.39 -0.86 19.72
N GLY A 32 -3.63 -0.43 19.94
CA GLY A 32 -4.09 0.91 19.55
C GLY A 32 -4.30 1.09 18.04
N CYS A 33 -4.43 0.00 17.28
CA CYS A 33 -4.73 0.06 15.85
C CYS A 33 -5.94 0.96 15.57
N PHE A 34 -5.85 1.81 14.55
CA PHE A 34 -6.94 2.73 14.17
C PHE A 34 -8.17 2.03 13.59
N GLN A 35 -7.97 0.86 12.96
CA GLN A 35 -9.01 0.11 12.26
C GLN A 35 -8.95 -1.38 12.63
N PRO A 36 -9.20 -1.77 13.88
CA PRO A 36 -9.09 -3.17 14.30
C PRO A 36 -10.08 -4.10 13.59
N GLN A 37 -11.18 -3.57 13.03
CA GLN A 37 -12.12 -4.32 12.21
C GLN A 37 -11.47 -4.89 10.93
N THR A 38 -10.43 -4.25 10.40
CA THR A 38 -9.71 -4.73 9.22
C THR A 38 -8.76 -5.90 9.53
N TRP A 39 -8.65 -6.36 10.77
CA TRP A 39 -7.93 -7.61 11.07
C TRP A 39 -8.64 -8.82 10.48
N ASP A 40 -9.98 -8.77 10.39
CA ASP A 40 -10.76 -9.80 9.71
C ASP A 40 -10.54 -9.72 8.18
N PHE A 41 -10.13 -10.84 7.59
CA PHE A 41 -9.87 -10.94 6.15
C PHE A 41 -11.13 -10.79 5.28
N HIS A 42 -12.31 -10.89 5.88
CA HIS A 42 -13.60 -10.76 5.18
C HIS A 42 -14.34 -9.45 5.52
N TYR A 43 -13.69 -8.54 6.25
CA TYR A 43 -14.29 -7.25 6.56
C TYR A 43 -14.46 -6.40 5.29
N GLY A 44 -15.62 -5.78 5.14
CA GLY A 44 -15.96 -4.92 4.01
C GLY A 44 -16.54 -5.70 2.81
N ILE A 45 -16.07 -5.41 1.62
CA ILE A 45 -16.60 -5.98 0.37
C ILE A 45 -15.50 -6.74 -0.39
N PRO A 46 -15.83 -7.83 -1.13
CA PRO A 46 -14.85 -8.53 -1.95
C PRO A 46 -14.33 -7.59 -3.07
N PHE A 47 -13.02 -7.65 -3.32
CA PHE A 47 -12.39 -6.89 -4.39
C PHE A 47 -12.61 -7.59 -5.73
N THR A 48 -13.69 -7.18 -6.40
CA THR A 48 -14.08 -7.73 -7.72
C THR A 48 -13.47 -6.92 -8.86
N GLN A 49 -13.57 -7.45 -10.09
CA GLN A 49 -13.14 -6.73 -11.29
C GLN A 49 -13.92 -5.43 -11.50
N GLU A 50 -15.19 -5.38 -11.11
CA GLU A 50 -16.01 -4.18 -11.18
C GLU A 50 -15.51 -3.11 -10.20
N LEU A 51 -15.12 -3.53 -8.98
CA LEU A 51 -14.57 -2.63 -7.99
C LEU A 51 -13.19 -2.12 -8.42
N GLU A 52 -12.35 -2.99 -8.95
CA GLU A 52 -11.06 -2.61 -9.53
C GLU A 52 -11.25 -1.59 -10.66
N TYR A 53 -12.19 -1.83 -11.59
CA TYR A 53 -12.50 -0.89 -12.66
C TYR A 53 -12.95 0.48 -12.12
N MET A 54 -13.75 0.51 -11.04
CA MET A 54 -14.16 1.77 -10.41
C MET A 54 -12.96 2.53 -9.81
N VAL A 55 -12.01 1.82 -9.20
CA VAL A 55 -10.76 2.42 -8.69
C VAL A 55 -9.96 3.03 -9.83
N ILE A 56 -9.73 2.29 -10.91
CA ILE A 56 -8.98 2.76 -12.08
C ILE A 56 -9.67 3.98 -12.72
N LYS A 57 -10.98 3.91 -12.90
CA LYS A 57 -11.75 5.01 -13.47
C LYS A 57 -11.66 6.27 -12.62
N GLU A 58 -11.79 6.15 -11.30
CA GLU A 58 -11.65 7.29 -10.38
C GLU A 58 -10.23 7.85 -10.47
N LEU A 59 -9.21 7.00 -10.39
CA LEU A 59 -7.80 7.39 -10.42
C LEU A 59 -7.40 8.06 -11.75
N SER A 60 -8.12 7.81 -12.84
CA SER A 60 -7.83 8.41 -14.14
C SER A 60 -8.10 9.91 -14.22
N GLU A 61 -8.84 10.46 -13.26
CA GLU A 61 -9.06 11.91 -13.19
C GLU A 61 -7.72 12.66 -12.96
N SER A 62 -7.54 13.77 -13.67
CA SER A 62 -6.25 14.45 -13.75
C SER A 62 -5.76 15.05 -12.43
N TYR A 63 -6.66 15.32 -11.49
CA TYR A 63 -6.31 15.90 -10.19
C TYR A 63 -5.76 14.89 -9.18
N TYR A 64 -5.87 13.58 -9.45
CA TYR A 64 -5.21 12.58 -8.61
C TYR A 64 -3.72 12.45 -8.94
N GLU A 65 -2.89 12.54 -7.93
CA GLU A 65 -1.45 12.25 -8.00
C GLU A 65 -1.16 10.76 -8.11
N GLY A 66 -1.97 9.93 -7.42
CA GLY A 66 -1.69 8.50 -7.42
C GLY A 66 -2.61 7.68 -6.54
N LEU A 67 -2.27 6.40 -6.46
CA LEU A 67 -2.92 5.38 -5.64
C LEU A 67 -2.17 5.22 -4.32
N THR A 68 -2.91 5.03 -3.22
CA THR A 68 -2.36 4.52 -1.96
C THR A 68 -3.02 3.20 -1.59
N ILE A 69 -2.23 2.20 -1.21
CA ILE A 69 -2.70 0.90 -0.73
C ILE A 69 -2.27 0.75 0.73
N LEU A 70 -3.26 0.58 1.60
CA LEU A 70 -3.06 0.53 3.06
C LEU A 70 -4.25 -0.22 3.71
N GLY A 71 -4.48 -0.02 5.00
CA GLY A 71 -5.66 -0.52 5.73
C GLY A 71 -5.31 -1.62 6.68
N GLY A 72 -5.75 -2.87 6.43
CA GLY A 72 -5.30 -4.05 7.16
C GLY A 72 -3.81 -4.27 6.91
N GLU A 73 -3.47 -5.18 6.00
CA GLU A 73 -2.07 -5.41 5.65
C GLU A 73 -1.95 -5.88 4.18
N PRO A 74 -1.47 -5.03 3.28
CA PRO A 74 -1.32 -5.38 1.87
C PRO A 74 -0.38 -6.57 1.61
N PHE A 75 0.65 -6.76 2.45
CA PHE A 75 1.61 -7.86 2.33
C PHE A 75 1.17 -9.14 3.05
N GLU A 76 -0.08 -9.25 3.55
CA GLU A 76 -0.56 -10.57 3.93
C GLU A 76 -0.55 -11.49 2.70
N LEU A 77 -0.10 -12.74 2.89
CA LEU A 77 0.09 -13.69 1.78
C LEU A 77 -1.18 -13.86 0.92
N GLN A 78 -2.35 -13.73 1.53
CA GLN A 78 -3.64 -13.82 0.84
C GLN A 78 -3.99 -12.57 0.03
N ASN A 79 -3.45 -11.40 0.39
CA ASN A 79 -3.76 -10.13 -0.26
C ASN A 79 -2.82 -9.84 -1.43
N GLN A 80 -1.57 -10.28 -1.35
CA GLN A 80 -0.53 -9.93 -2.33
C GLN A 80 -0.91 -10.21 -3.79
N PRO A 81 -1.56 -11.34 -4.15
CA PRO A 81 -1.92 -11.58 -5.55
C PRO A 81 -2.87 -10.53 -6.13
N ASP A 82 -3.90 -10.14 -5.37
CA ASP A 82 -4.87 -9.13 -5.81
C ASP A 82 -4.26 -7.72 -5.78
N VAL A 83 -3.42 -7.43 -4.77
CA VAL A 83 -2.65 -6.17 -4.70
C VAL A 83 -1.73 -6.05 -5.90
N LEU A 84 -1.01 -7.12 -6.28
CA LEU A 84 -0.16 -7.13 -7.47
C LEU A 84 -0.97 -6.87 -8.74
N ALA A 85 -2.12 -7.53 -8.89
CA ALA A 85 -2.98 -7.34 -10.06
C ALA A 85 -3.41 -5.88 -10.21
N LEU A 86 -3.85 -5.24 -9.12
CA LEU A 86 -4.21 -3.82 -9.10
C LEU A 86 -3.03 -2.92 -9.48
N ILE A 87 -1.85 -3.15 -8.90
CA ILE A 87 -0.63 -2.37 -9.17
C ILE A 87 -0.26 -2.46 -10.65
N LEU A 88 -0.20 -3.68 -11.20
CA LEU A 88 0.15 -3.88 -12.61
C LEU A 88 -0.86 -3.23 -13.56
N ARG A 89 -2.13 -3.27 -13.21
CA ARG A 89 -3.17 -2.60 -13.98
C ARG A 89 -3.02 -1.08 -13.94
N VAL A 90 -2.76 -0.49 -12.78
CA VAL A 90 -2.50 0.96 -12.67
C VAL A 90 -1.28 1.35 -13.50
N LYS A 91 -0.16 0.63 -13.39
CA LYS A 91 1.04 0.95 -14.17
C LYS A 91 0.85 0.77 -15.68
N LYS A 92 -0.04 -0.12 -16.10
CA LYS A 92 -0.38 -0.34 -17.51
C LYS A 92 -1.30 0.76 -18.08
N GLU A 93 -2.35 1.13 -17.34
CA GLU A 93 -3.39 2.03 -17.85
C GLU A 93 -3.11 3.50 -17.51
N LEU A 94 -2.41 3.76 -16.37
CA LEU A 94 -2.14 5.08 -15.82
C LEU A 94 -0.66 5.18 -15.38
N PRO A 95 0.30 5.05 -16.32
CA PRO A 95 1.73 4.96 -15.97
C PRO A 95 2.30 6.20 -15.29
N GLU A 96 1.63 7.35 -15.41
CA GLU A 96 2.00 8.61 -14.77
C GLU A 96 1.62 8.67 -13.28
N LYS A 97 0.69 7.80 -12.82
CA LYS A 97 0.25 7.79 -11.44
C LYS A 97 1.27 7.09 -10.55
N ASN A 98 1.67 7.76 -9.47
CA ASN A 98 2.54 7.11 -8.49
C ASN A 98 1.74 6.21 -7.53
N ILE A 99 2.40 5.19 -6.98
CA ILE A 99 1.79 4.23 -6.06
C ILE A 99 2.53 4.27 -4.73
N TRP A 100 1.80 4.54 -3.66
CA TRP A 100 2.25 4.43 -2.29
C TRP A 100 1.67 3.19 -1.64
N MET A 101 2.44 2.52 -0.80
CA MET A 101 1.98 1.38 -0.03
C MET A 101 2.47 1.48 1.41
N TYR A 102 1.59 1.15 2.34
CA TYR A 102 1.88 1.09 3.76
C TYR A 102 1.84 -0.35 4.23
N THR A 103 2.79 -0.74 5.08
CA THR A 103 2.86 -2.06 5.70
C THR A 103 3.31 -1.96 7.15
N GLY A 104 2.77 -2.82 8.00
CA GLY A 104 3.24 -3.02 9.35
C GLY A 104 4.37 -4.04 9.45
N TYR A 105 4.89 -4.53 8.33
CA TYR A 105 6.07 -5.39 8.26
C TYR A 105 7.31 -4.58 7.91
N THR A 106 8.48 -5.11 8.28
CA THR A 106 9.76 -4.45 8.03
C THR A 106 10.38 -4.99 6.73
N TYR A 107 10.66 -4.11 5.77
CA TYR A 107 11.19 -4.49 4.45
C TYR A 107 12.36 -5.48 4.53
N HIS A 108 13.43 -5.13 5.28
CA HIS A 108 14.65 -5.92 5.33
C HIS A 108 14.56 -7.25 6.07
N GLN A 109 13.44 -7.52 6.74
CA GLN A 109 13.23 -8.75 7.53
C GLN A 109 12.12 -9.61 6.94
N ASP A 110 11.01 -8.99 6.58
CA ASP A 110 9.76 -9.70 6.30
C ASP A 110 9.47 -9.84 4.81
N LEU A 111 9.96 -8.89 3.98
CA LEU A 111 9.63 -8.77 2.56
C LEU A 111 10.79 -9.15 1.62
N VAL A 112 11.83 -9.78 2.16
CA VAL A 112 13.00 -10.26 1.41
C VAL A 112 13.03 -11.80 1.41
N PRO A 113 13.81 -12.45 0.53
CA PRO A 113 13.94 -13.91 0.52
C PRO A 113 14.18 -14.50 1.91
N GLY A 114 13.30 -15.40 2.34
CA GLY A 114 13.30 -15.97 3.69
C GLY A 114 12.46 -15.23 4.72
N GLY A 115 11.96 -14.06 4.40
CA GLY A 115 11.04 -13.29 5.26
C GLY A 115 9.65 -13.90 5.32
N CYS A 116 8.92 -13.62 6.41
CA CYS A 116 7.63 -14.28 6.70
C CYS A 116 6.49 -13.84 5.78
N ARG A 117 6.67 -12.79 4.98
CA ARG A 117 5.70 -12.25 4.01
C ARG A 117 6.21 -12.25 2.58
N TYR A 118 7.37 -12.88 2.36
CA TYR A 118 7.95 -12.96 1.03
C TYR A 118 7.32 -14.10 0.22
N ILE A 119 6.77 -13.75 -0.93
CA ILE A 119 6.35 -14.67 -1.98
C ILE A 119 7.24 -14.40 -3.19
N PRO A 120 8.08 -15.37 -3.62
CA PRO A 120 8.93 -15.20 -4.81
C PRO A 120 8.14 -14.68 -6.01
N ASP A 121 8.75 -13.80 -6.78
CA ASP A 121 8.19 -13.11 -7.95
C ASP A 121 7.03 -12.14 -7.62
N VAL A 122 6.14 -12.47 -6.69
CA VAL A 122 4.98 -11.63 -6.33
C VAL A 122 5.43 -10.43 -5.51
N THR A 123 6.11 -10.67 -4.38
CA THR A 123 6.59 -9.59 -3.50
C THR A 123 7.60 -8.71 -4.23
N ASP A 124 8.53 -9.32 -4.98
CA ASP A 124 9.52 -8.59 -5.77
C ASP A 124 8.85 -7.69 -6.81
N THR A 125 7.86 -8.23 -7.54
CA THR A 125 7.14 -7.45 -8.56
C THR A 125 6.33 -6.31 -7.93
N ILE A 126 5.69 -6.51 -6.77
CA ILE A 126 5.02 -5.44 -6.03
C ILE A 126 6.02 -4.33 -5.71
N LEU A 127 7.16 -4.69 -5.09
CA LEU A 127 8.18 -3.73 -4.68
C LEU A 127 8.80 -2.98 -5.87
N ASP A 128 8.93 -3.64 -7.02
CA ASP A 128 9.46 -3.05 -8.25
C ASP A 128 8.52 -2.01 -8.89
N HIS A 129 7.22 -2.08 -8.59
CA HIS A 129 6.21 -1.25 -9.25
C HIS A 129 5.60 -0.17 -8.34
N ILE A 130 5.86 -0.20 -7.04
CA ILE A 130 5.47 0.90 -6.14
C ILE A 130 6.55 1.99 -6.15
N ASP A 131 6.13 3.24 -5.93
CA ASP A 131 7.04 4.38 -5.90
C ASP A 131 7.51 4.70 -4.47
N VAL A 132 6.66 4.42 -3.48
CA VAL A 132 6.96 4.63 -2.06
C VAL A 132 6.44 3.48 -1.22
N LEU A 133 7.30 2.91 -0.38
CA LEU A 133 6.93 2.00 0.69
C LEU A 133 7.11 2.70 2.04
N VAL A 134 6.05 2.66 2.84
CA VAL A 134 6.08 3.09 4.24
C VAL A 134 6.00 1.83 5.08
N ASP A 135 7.09 1.46 5.72
CA ASP A 135 7.22 0.23 6.50
C ASP A 135 7.38 0.52 8.01
N ASP A 136 7.23 -0.46 8.83
CA ASP A 136 7.29 -0.53 10.28
C ASP A 136 5.93 -0.65 10.98
N ARG A 137 5.96 -1.34 12.14
CA ARG A 137 4.76 -1.54 12.96
C ARG A 137 4.29 -0.23 13.58
N PHE A 138 2.97 -0.10 13.62
CA PHE A 138 2.35 0.96 14.39
C PHE A 138 2.65 0.80 15.89
N GLU A 139 3.24 1.83 16.49
CA GLU A 139 3.53 1.93 17.91
C GLU A 139 2.73 3.09 18.53
N GLU A 140 1.76 2.76 19.37
CA GLU A 140 0.86 3.75 20.01
C GLU A 140 1.62 4.85 20.77
N GLU A 141 2.74 4.50 21.39
CA GLU A 141 3.58 5.41 22.17
C GLU A 141 4.30 6.46 21.29
N LYS A 142 4.49 6.16 20.00
CA LYS A 142 5.09 7.06 19.02
C LYS A 142 4.04 7.89 18.25
N LYS A 143 2.77 7.78 18.63
CA LYS A 143 1.67 8.50 18.00
C LYS A 143 1.78 10.00 18.31
N ASN A 144 2.32 10.76 17.37
CA ASN A 144 2.34 12.21 17.43
C ASN A 144 1.67 12.79 16.18
N LEU A 145 0.44 13.28 16.33
CA LEU A 145 -0.36 13.84 15.25
C LEU A 145 0.28 15.07 14.58
N SER A 146 1.26 15.70 15.23
CA SER A 146 2.03 16.80 14.62
C SER A 146 3.18 16.30 13.74
N LEU A 147 3.43 14.99 13.68
CA LEU A 147 4.56 14.37 12.99
C LEU A 147 4.20 13.72 11.64
N PHE A 148 3.00 13.98 11.07
CA PHE A 148 2.75 13.67 9.67
C PHE A 148 3.73 14.36 8.70
N THR A 149 4.62 15.18 9.24
CA THR A 149 5.70 15.88 8.52
C THR A 149 7.11 15.56 9.03
N GLN A 150 7.32 14.55 9.95
CA GLN A 150 8.63 14.27 10.53
C GLN A 150 9.01 12.79 10.67
N PRO A 151 10.31 12.46 10.74
CA PRO A 151 11.01 11.32 10.15
C PRO A 151 11.10 10.08 11.03
N TYR A 152 10.04 9.63 11.69
CA TYR A 152 9.99 8.32 12.37
C TYR A 152 9.18 7.27 11.59
N VAL A 153 8.59 7.65 10.49
CA VAL A 153 8.20 6.72 9.44
C VAL A 153 9.44 6.55 8.58
N ARG A 154 10.06 5.39 8.57
CA ARG A 154 11.09 5.06 7.57
C ARG A 154 10.41 5.09 6.21
N ILE A 155 10.41 6.25 5.57
CA ILE A 155 10.08 6.34 4.17
C ILE A 155 11.28 5.72 3.46
N LEU A 156 11.22 4.43 3.20
CA LEU A 156 12.09 3.81 2.21
C LEU A 156 11.63 4.36 0.86
N LEU A 157 12.18 5.52 0.49
CA LEU A 157 12.12 5.99 -0.88
C LEU A 157 12.89 4.97 -1.71
N TYR A 158 12.21 3.95 -2.16
CA TYR A 158 12.72 3.09 -3.21
C TYR A 158 12.63 3.88 -4.51
N VAL A 159 13.51 4.86 -4.64
CA VAL A 159 13.69 5.56 -5.91
C VAL A 159 14.47 4.63 -6.82
N GLN A 160 13.79 3.64 -7.39
CA GLN A 160 14.36 2.78 -8.43
C GLN A 160 14.73 3.53 -9.72
N LYS A 161 14.51 4.83 -9.81
CA LYS A 161 14.79 5.63 -11.00
C LYS A 161 16.06 6.50 -10.95
N MET A 162 16.97 6.30 -9.98
CA MET A 162 18.24 7.03 -9.98
C MET A 162 19.49 6.16 -10.13
N PHE A 163 19.39 4.95 -10.66
CA PHE A 163 20.53 4.32 -11.30
C PHE A 163 20.42 4.47 -12.82
N VAL A 164 20.67 5.68 -13.30
CA VAL A 164 21.11 5.89 -14.67
C VAL A 164 22.37 5.04 -14.85
N ARG A 165 22.27 4.05 -15.74
CA ARG A 165 23.45 3.38 -16.29
C ARG A 165 24.40 4.45 -16.76
N ARG A 166 25.49 4.67 -16.02
CA ARG A 166 26.69 5.26 -16.61
C ARG A 166 27.44 4.09 -17.21
N THR A 167 27.39 4.03 -18.53
CA THR A 167 28.34 3.29 -19.37
C THR A 167 29.78 3.65 -19.03
#